data_5747dbecb789d2b712e15bfdefb91f7d
#
_entry.id   5747dbecb789d2b712e15bfdefb91f7d
#
_cell.length_a   1.000
_cell.length_b   1.000
_cell.length_c   1.000
_cell.angle_alpha   90.00
_cell.angle_beta   90.00
_cell.angle_gamma   90.00
#
_symmetry.space_group_name_H-M   'P 1'
#
loop_
_entity.id
_entity.type
_entity.pdbx_description
1 polymer ?
#
loop_
_entity_poly.entity_id
_entity_poly.type
_entity_poly.pdbx_seq_one_letter_code
_entity_poly.pdbx_strand_id
1 'polypeptide(L)'
;MSLSSCRECKKEVSPNARSCPHCGAPQPANQAWNGWGFDWKSKASYYGWPLVHVSVGKDRNSKLRVARGWVAIGQFGIGAITIAQFGVGIVFGFGQIILGTTAIAQIAVALLFGMGQLATGYIAVGQIVFGYYGLCQAGWAAHLWSQKFRDPEAVRFFKQLAEYAGSTILRSR
;
A
#
# COMPACT_ATOMS: atom_id res chain seq x y z
N MET A 1 43.45 -14.15 -3.75
CA MET A 1 41.99 -13.99 -3.61
C MET A 1 41.36 -15.23 -4.23
N SER A 2 40.61 -16.00 -3.49
CA SER A 2 39.94 -17.20 -4.00
C SER A 2 38.76 -16.81 -4.88
N LEU A 3 38.68 -17.37 -6.07
CA LEU A 3 37.52 -17.23 -6.94
C LEU A 3 36.34 -18.04 -6.38
N SER A 4 35.16 -17.61 -6.64
CA SER A 4 33.91 -18.28 -6.26
C SER A 4 33.22 -18.85 -7.49
N SER A 5 32.43 -19.92 -7.33
CA SER A 5 31.64 -20.48 -8.41
C SER A 5 30.37 -19.67 -8.64
N CYS A 6 30.09 -19.32 -9.89
CA CYS A 6 28.83 -18.68 -10.27
C CYS A 6 27.65 -19.62 -9.96
N ARG A 7 26.61 -19.11 -9.30
CA ARG A 7 25.42 -19.90 -8.95
C ARG A 7 24.66 -20.45 -10.17
N GLU A 8 24.73 -19.75 -11.32
CA GLU A 8 24.03 -20.14 -12.56
C GLU A 8 24.88 -21.04 -13.45
N CYS A 9 26.00 -20.51 -14.00
CA CYS A 9 26.79 -21.21 -15.00
C CYS A 9 27.95 -22.03 -14.39
N LYS A 10 28.18 -21.99 -13.07
CA LYS A 10 29.23 -22.71 -12.32
C LYS A 10 30.67 -22.31 -12.66
N LYS A 11 30.89 -21.36 -13.57
CA LYS A 11 32.22 -20.86 -13.90
C LYS A 11 32.76 -19.96 -12.78
N GLU A 12 34.08 -19.89 -12.69
CA GLU A 12 34.76 -19.08 -11.68
C GLU A 12 34.51 -17.58 -11.89
N VAL A 13 34.23 -16.88 -10.81
CA VAL A 13 33.95 -15.45 -10.78
C VAL A 13 34.57 -14.82 -9.53
N SER A 14 34.86 -13.54 -9.58
CA SER A 14 35.27 -12.81 -8.40
C SER A 14 34.14 -12.79 -7.35
N PRO A 15 34.44 -12.96 -6.06
CA PRO A 15 33.44 -12.85 -4.97
C PRO A 15 32.68 -11.52 -4.98
N ASN A 16 33.34 -10.44 -5.45
CA ASN A 16 32.80 -9.11 -5.52
C ASN A 16 32.19 -8.74 -6.88
N ALA A 17 32.07 -9.71 -7.81
CA ALA A 17 31.52 -9.45 -9.14
C ALA A 17 30.04 -9.05 -9.02
N ARG A 18 29.67 -7.90 -9.59
CA ARG A 18 28.27 -7.45 -9.67
C ARG A 18 27.44 -8.29 -10.63
N SER A 19 28.08 -8.75 -11.71
CA SER A 19 27.48 -9.64 -12.72
C SER A 19 28.50 -10.67 -13.17
N CYS A 20 28.01 -11.83 -13.58
CA CYS A 20 28.87 -12.89 -14.14
C CYS A 20 29.32 -12.51 -15.56
N PRO A 21 30.64 -12.52 -15.87
CA PRO A 21 31.11 -12.20 -17.21
C PRO A 21 30.74 -13.27 -18.24
N HIS A 22 30.34 -14.48 -17.80
CA HIS A 22 30.03 -15.60 -18.69
C HIS A 22 28.52 -15.73 -19.01
N CYS A 23 27.64 -15.45 -18.04
CA CYS A 23 26.18 -15.65 -18.20
C CYS A 23 25.34 -14.44 -17.82
N GLY A 24 25.96 -13.34 -17.36
CA GLY A 24 25.25 -12.13 -16.98
C GLY A 24 24.53 -12.19 -15.62
N ALA A 25 24.56 -13.32 -14.89
CA ALA A 25 23.87 -13.47 -13.62
C ALA A 25 24.29 -12.39 -12.62
N PRO A 26 23.37 -11.66 -12.01
CA PRO A 26 23.69 -10.65 -10.99
C PRO A 26 24.19 -11.32 -9.71
N GLN A 27 25.15 -10.70 -9.02
CA GLN A 27 25.77 -11.21 -7.79
C GLN A 27 26.11 -12.73 -7.86
N PRO A 28 26.92 -13.15 -8.83
CA PRO A 28 27.09 -14.56 -9.19
C PRO A 28 27.66 -15.42 -8.06
N ALA A 29 28.49 -14.86 -7.19
CA ALA A 29 29.09 -15.54 -6.04
C ALA A 29 28.11 -15.76 -4.87
N ASN A 30 27.04 -15.00 -4.79
CA ASN A 30 26.04 -15.12 -3.72
C ASN A 30 25.07 -16.27 -4.04
N GLN A 31 25.30 -17.43 -3.44
CA GLN A 31 24.44 -18.61 -3.62
C GLN A 31 23.02 -18.42 -3.06
N ALA A 32 22.88 -17.59 -2.02
CA ALA A 32 21.61 -17.29 -1.38
C ALA A 32 20.84 -16.11 -2.02
N TRP A 33 21.37 -15.55 -3.12
CA TRP A 33 20.72 -14.45 -3.78
C TRP A 33 19.31 -14.81 -4.27
N ASN A 34 18.32 -14.05 -3.85
CA ASN A 34 16.89 -14.30 -4.11
C ASN A 34 16.20 -13.20 -4.90
N GLY A 35 16.97 -12.29 -5.51
CA GLY A 35 16.44 -11.14 -6.27
C GLY A 35 16.91 -9.80 -5.69
N TRP A 36 16.39 -8.72 -6.24
CA TRP A 36 16.68 -7.37 -5.80
C TRP A 36 15.59 -6.88 -4.83
N GLY A 37 16.03 -6.30 -3.70
CA GLY A 37 15.14 -5.71 -2.73
C GLY A 37 15.12 -6.48 -1.41
N PHE A 38 14.00 -6.34 -0.68
CA PHE A 38 13.81 -6.88 0.66
C PHE A 38 12.55 -7.72 0.71
N ASP A 39 12.61 -8.87 1.39
CA ASP A 39 11.46 -9.74 1.61
C ASP A 39 11.56 -10.36 3.01
N TRP A 40 10.68 -9.99 3.89
CA TRP A 40 10.64 -10.46 5.27
C TRP A 40 9.22 -10.76 5.71
N LYS A 41 9.05 -11.89 6.38
CA LYS A 41 7.77 -12.36 6.93
C LYS A 41 7.92 -12.65 8.41
N SER A 42 6.91 -12.29 9.18
CA SER A 42 6.84 -12.72 10.59
C SER A 42 6.76 -14.24 10.69
N LYS A 43 7.36 -14.80 11.74
CA LYS A 43 7.23 -16.25 12.05
C LYS A 43 5.81 -16.61 12.47
N ALA A 44 5.12 -15.69 13.17
CA ALA A 44 3.73 -15.86 13.55
C ALA A 44 2.82 -15.70 12.32
N SER A 45 1.90 -16.62 12.16
CA SER A 45 0.90 -16.64 11.09
C SER A 45 -0.48 -16.99 11.66
N TYR A 46 -1.53 -16.45 11.01
CA TYR A 46 -2.91 -16.70 11.37
C TYR A 46 -3.72 -16.95 10.09
N TYR A 47 -4.48 -18.05 10.03
CA TYR A 47 -5.19 -18.52 8.83
C TYR A 47 -4.30 -18.59 7.58
N GLY A 48 -3.05 -19.09 7.72
CA GLY A 48 -2.11 -19.24 6.60
C GLY A 48 -1.46 -17.94 6.11
N TRP A 49 -1.77 -16.80 6.71
CA TRP A 49 -1.18 -15.51 6.39
C TRP A 49 -0.21 -15.06 7.49
N PRO A 50 1.01 -14.61 7.15
CA PRO A 50 1.91 -14.02 8.14
C PRO A 50 1.24 -12.80 8.77
N LEU A 51 1.49 -12.56 10.07
CA LEU A 51 0.96 -11.36 10.73
C LEU A 51 1.50 -10.10 10.08
N VAL A 52 2.78 -10.09 9.74
CA VAL A 52 3.41 -8.97 9.04
C VAL A 52 4.23 -9.50 7.87
N HIS A 53 4.07 -8.91 6.71
CA HIS A 53 4.90 -9.17 5.54
C HIS A 53 5.38 -7.85 4.95
N VAL A 54 6.69 -7.68 4.94
CA VAL A 54 7.36 -6.52 4.32
C VAL A 54 8.06 -7.00 3.05
N SER A 55 7.72 -6.45 1.90
CA SER A 55 8.29 -6.92 0.63
C SER A 55 8.41 -5.79 -0.38
N VAL A 56 9.62 -5.59 -0.89
CA VAL A 56 9.98 -4.52 -1.85
C VAL A 56 10.90 -5.10 -2.91
N GLY A 57 10.76 -4.64 -4.15
CA GLY A 57 11.67 -4.98 -5.24
C GLY A 57 11.21 -6.14 -6.10
N LYS A 58 12.18 -6.92 -6.64
CA LYS A 58 11.93 -8.01 -7.60
C LYS A 58 12.53 -9.32 -7.12
N ASP A 59 11.89 -10.42 -7.44
CA ASP A 59 12.40 -11.76 -7.19
C ASP A 59 13.51 -12.16 -8.19
N ARG A 60 13.99 -13.41 -8.11
CA ARG A 60 15.00 -13.98 -9.03
C ARG A 60 14.56 -13.93 -10.49
N ASN A 61 13.27 -14.04 -10.76
CA ASN A 61 12.67 -14.06 -12.08
C ASN A 61 12.29 -12.66 -12.57
N SER A 62 12.83 -11.61 -11.94
CA SER A 62 12.51 -10.20 -12.23
C SER A 62 11.02 -9.85 -12.04
N LYS A 63 10.23 -10.68 -11.38
CA LYS A 63 8.84 -10.40 -11.04
C LYS A 63 8.77 -9.49 -9.82
N LEU A 64 7.84 -8.55 -9.85
CA LEU A 64 7.59 -7.65 -8.72
C LEU A 64 7.14 -8.45 -7.49
N ARG A 65 7.72 -8.11 -6.35
CA ARG A 65 7.35 -8.70 -5.06
C ARG A 65 6.06 -8.07 -4.57
N VAL A 66 5.17 -8.91 -4.05
CA VAL A 66 3.89 -8.48 -3.47
C VAL A 66 3.87 -8.91 -2.00
N ALA A 67 3.78 -7.96 -1.10
CA ALA A 67 3.55 -8.23 0.32
C ALA A 67 2.15 -8.81 0.52
N ARG A 68 2.03 -9.95 1.22
CA ARG A 68 0.75 -10.62 1.51
C ARG A 68 0.72 -11.04 2.97
N GLY A 69 -0.16 -10.45 3.77
CA GLY A 69 -0.25 -10.72 5.19
C GLY A 69 -1.40 -9.96 5.84
N TRP A 70 -1.61 -10.17 7.14
CA TRP A 70 -2.56 -9.36 7.89
C TRP A 70 -2.17 -7.89 7.88
N VAL A 71 -0.86 -7.60 8.03
CA VAL A 71 -0.27 -6.29 7.76
C VAL A 71 0.71 -6.46 6.60
N ALA A 72 0.40 -5.86 5.46
CA ALA A 72 1.22 -5.90 4.25
C ALA A 72 1.88 -4.54 4.01
N ILE A 73 3.21 -4.52 3.90
CA ILE A 73 3.99 -3.29 3.70
C ILE A 73 4.90 -3.46 2.48
N GLY A 74 4.83 -2.54 1.52
CA GLY A 74 5.70 -2.63 0.35
C GLY A 74 5.35 -1.73 -0.82
N GLN A 75 5.86 -2.08 -2.00
CA GLN A 75 5.44 -1.42 -3.24
C GLN A 75 4.06 -1.92 -3.68
N PHE A 76 3.85 -3.23 -3.61
CA PHE A 76 2.58 -3.89 -3.86
C PHE A 76 2.17 -4.66 -2.62
N GLY A 77 0.93 -4.48 -2.16
CA GLY A 77 0.45 -5.09 -0.93
C GLY A 77 -0.98 -5.61 -1.02
N ILE A 78 -1.24 -6.73 -0.37
CA ILE A 78 -2.57 -7.30 -0.17
C ILE A 78 -2.67 -7.77 1.28
N GLY A 79 -3.55 -7.17 2.06
CA GLY A 79 -3.69 -7.49 3.48
C GLY A 79 -4.98 -7.01 4.10
N ALA A 80 -5.20 -7.34 5.36
CA ALA A 80 -6.26 -6.70 6.14
C ALA A 80 -5.93 -5.21 6.32
N ILE A 81 -4.69 -4.93 6.71
CA ILE A 81 -4.11 -3.58 6.72
C ILE A 81 -3.00 -3.55 5.68
N THR A 82 -3.05 -2.60 4.75
CA THR A 82 -2.06 -2.48 3.69
C THR A 82 -1.45 -1.08 3.68
N ILE A 83 -0.11 -1.02 3.73
CA ILE A 83 0.67 0.20 3.56
C ILE A 83 1.55 0.00 2.34
N ALA A 84 1.12 0.51 1.18
CA ALA A 84 1.79 0.24 -0.08
C ALA A 84 1.59 1.36 -1.09
N GLN A 85 2.46 1.41 -2.11
CA GLN A 85 2.21 2.32 -3.24
C GLN A 85 0.93 1.89 -3.97
N PHE A 86 0.80 0.59 -4.25
CA PHE A 86 -0.36 0.00 -4.90
C PHE A 86 -0.85 -1.18 -4.07
N GLY A 87 -2.11 -1.19 -3.68
CA GLY A 87 -2.54 -2.29 -2.83
C GLY A 87 -4.03 -2.44 -2.62
N VAL A 88 -4.34 -3.58 -2.00
CA VAL A 88 -5.67 -3.92 -1.52
C VAL A 88 -5.63 -4.06 0.00
N GLY A 89 -6.33 -3.15 0.70
CA GLY A 89 -6.53 -3.21 2.14
C GLY A 89 -7.95 -3.64 2.46
N ILE A 90 -8.15 -4.89 2.90
CA ILE A 90 -9.52 -5.40 3.16
C ILE A 90 -10.23 -4.51 4.17
N VAL A 91 -9.59 -4.16 5.28
CA VAL A 91 -10.14 -3.28 6.31
C VAL A 91 -9.66 -1.85 6.10
N PHE A 92 -8.34 -1.67 5.99
CA PHE A 92 -7.71 -0.36 5.88
C PHE A 92 -6.52 -0.39 4.92
N GLY A 93 -6.40 0.64 4.10
CA GLY A 93 -5.26 0.83 3.24
C GLY A 93 -4.74 2.26 3.20
N PHE A 94 -3.42 2.38 3.15
CA PHE A 94 -2.70 3.66 3.07
C PHE A 94 -1.66 3.62 1.95
N GLY A 95 -1.65 4.63 1.07
CA GLY A 95 -0.63 4.69 0.02
C GLY A 95 -0.91 5.63 -1.15
N GLN A 96 -0.54 5.22 -2.36
CA GLN A 96 -0.77 6.02 -3.57
C GLN A 96 -2.08 5.62 -4.27
N ILE A 97 -2.24 4.33 -4.60
CA ILE A 97 -3.47 3.80 -5.19
C ILE A 97 -3.91 2.62 -4.34
N ILE A 98 -5.00 2.80 -3.63
CA ILE A 98 -5.52 1.80 -2.70
C ILE A 98 -6.97 1.49 -3.00
N LEU A 99 -7.26 0.19 -3.04
CA LEU A 99 -8.60 -0.37 -3.06
C LEU A 99 -8.89 -1.00 -1.69
N GLY A 100 -10.04 -0.70 -1.08
CA GLY A 100 -10.37 -1.30 0.22
C GLY A 100 -11.70 -0.87 0.81
N THR A 101 -11.99 -1.34 2.02
CA THR A 101 -13.17 -0.87 2.77
C THR A 101 -12.97 0.56 3.24
N THR A 102 -11.80 0.86 3.78
CA THR A 102 -11.35 2.20 4.14
C THR A 102 -10.00 2.47 3.49
N ALA A 103 -9.84 3.61 2.82
CA ALA A 103 -8.62 3.95 2.13
C ALA A 103 -8.23 5.43 2.33
N ILE A 104 -6.96 5.65 2.64
CA ILE A 104 -6.34 6.98 2.62
C ILE A 104 -5.19 6.92 1.61
N ALA A 105 -5.36 7.57 0.46
CA ALA A 105 -4.42 7.46 -0.64
C ALA A 105 -4.52 8.66 -1.59
N GLN A 106 -3.57 8.82 -2.51
CA GLN A 106 -3.77 9.78 -3.59
C GLN A 106 -5.01 9.42 -4.42
N ILE A 107 -5.14 8.13 -4.78
CA ILE A 107 -6.35 7.56 -5.37
C ILE A 107 -6.89 6.51 -4.40
N ALA A 108 -7.96 6.86 -3.70
CA ALA A 108 -8.63 6.02 -2.72
C ALA A 108 -9.93 5.46 -3.30
N VAL A 109 -9.94 4.18 -3.66
CA VAL A 109 -11.15 3.47 -4.10
C VAL A 109 -11.67 2.67 -2.92
N ALA A 110 -12.60 3.27 -2.16
CA ALA A 110 -13.11 2.71 -0.93
C ALA A 110 -14.60 2.37 -1.02
N LEU A 111 -15.05 1.47 -0.15
CA LEU A 111 -16.47 1.18 0.00
C LEU A 111 -17.12 2.09 1.04
N LEU A 112 -16.51 2.22 2.22
CA LEU A 112 -17.06 3.01 3.32
C LEU A 112 -16.45 4.41 3.41
N PHE A 113 -15.14 4.51 3.58
CA PHE A 113 -14.46 5.79 3.76
C PHE A 113 -13.25 5.91 2.85
N GLY A 114 -13.27 6.91 1.98
CA GLY A 114 -12.15 7.25 1.11
C GLY A 114 -11.68 8.68 1.34
N MET A 115 -10.35 8.85 1.48
CA MET A 115 -9.73 10.16 1.59
C MET A 115 -8.53 10.26 0.65
N GLY A 116 -8.50 11.32 -0.18
CA GLY A 116 -7.38 11.54 -1.11
C GLY A 116 -7.60 12.63 -2.13
N GLN A 117 -6.73 12.66 -3.14
CA GLN A 117 -6.95 13.59 -4.26
C GLN A 117 -8.16 13.16 -5.08
N LEU A 118 -8.23 11.87 -5.41
CA LEU A 118 -9.43 11.25 -5.95
C LEU A 118 -9.91 10.20 -4.93
N ALA A 119 -11.14 10.34 -4.46
CA ALA A 119 -11.69 9.45 -3.45
C ALA A 119 -13.08 8.96 -3.83
N THR A 120 -13.32 7.66 -3.60
CA THR A 120 -14.66 7.08 -3.67
C THR A 120 -15.04 6.46 -2.34
N GLY A 121 -16.33 6.33 -2.06
CA GLY A 121 -16.83 5.67 -0.85
C GLY A 121 -18.19 6.17 -0.43
N TYR A 122 -18.80 5.51 0.57
CA TYR A 122 -20.00 6.04 1.20
C TYR A 122 -19.73 7.44 1.79
N ILE A 123 -18.58 7.63 2.42
CA ILE A 123 -18.04 8.93 2.84
C ILE A 123 -16.75 9.16 2.05
N ALA A 124 -16.71 10.20 1.23
CA ALA A 124 -15.57 10.55 0.41
C ALA A 124 -15.10 11.98 0.70
N VAL A 125 -13.79 12.13 0.98
CA VAL A 125 -13.17 13.42 1.29
C VAL A 125 -11.97 13.65 0.38
N GLY A 126 -11.95 14.77 -0.35
CA GLY A 126 -10.81 15.00 -1.23
C GLY A 126 -10.97 16.16 -2.21
N GLN A 127 -10.13 16.16 -3.24
CA GLN A 127 -10.25 17.16 -4.30
C GLN A 127 -11.38 16.78 -5.27
N ILE A 128 -11.38 15.54 -5.73
CA ILE A 128 -12.43 14.98 -6.58
C ILE A 128 -13.03 13.78 -5.86
N VAL A 129 -14.35 13.78 -5.65
CA VAL A 129 -15.01 12.68 -4.95
C VAL A 129 -16.20 12.12 -5.73
N PHE A 130 -16.43 10.81 -5.50
CA PHE A 130 -17.61 10.08 -5.93
C PHE A 130 -18.15 9.26 -4.77
N GLY A 131 -19.35 9.57 -4.28
CA GLY A 131 -19.85 8.87 -3.10
C GLY A 131 -21.28 9.23 -2.70
N TYR A 132 -21.66 8.84 -1.49
CA TYR A 132 -22.95 9.22 -0.93
C TYR A 132 -22.85 10.55 -0.16
N TYR A 133 -21.92 10.66 0.80
CA TYR A 133 -21.52 11.92 1.42
C TYR A 133 -20.17 12.37 0.88
N GLY A 134 -20.13 13.55 0.24
CA GLY A 134 -18.93 14.10 -0.37
C GLY A 134 -18.51 15.44 0.20
N LEU A 135 -17.25 15.55 0.66
CA LEU A 135 -16.60 16.81 1.02
C LEU A 135 -15.44 17.04 0.07
N CYS A 136 -15.56 18.05 -0.82
CA CYS A 136 -14.59 18.15 -1.93
C CYS A 136 -14.51 19.54 -2.56
N GLN A 137 -13.56 19.68 -3.50
CA GLN A 137 -13.53 20.82 -4.42
C GLN A 137 -14.49 20.62 -5.60
N ALA A 138 -14.51 19.38 -6.16
CA ALA A 138 -15.40 18.98 -7.25
C ALA A 138 -15.79 17.51 -7.11
N GLY A 139 -16.97 17.08 -7.60
CA GLY A 139 -17.38 15.69 -7.55
C GLY A 139 -18.87 15.48 -7.70
N TRP A 140 -19.29 14.23 -7.53
CA TRP A 140 -20.68 13.80 -7.50
C TRP A 140 -20.96 12.98 -6.24
N ALA A 141 -21.94 13.45 -5.47
CA ALA A 141 -22.41 12.74 -4.29
C ALA A 141 -23.91 13.02 -4.11
N ALA A 142 -24.64 12.11 -3.46
CA ALA A 142 -26.03 12.34 -3.12
C ALA A 142 -26.15 13.57 -2.20
N HIS A 143 -25.25 13.70 -1.23
CA HIS A 143 -25.12 14.83 -0.34
C HIS A 143 -23.72 15.43 -0.50
N LEU A 144 -23.62 16.58 -1.17
CA LEU A 144 -22.36 17.20 -1.55
C LEU A 144 -22.10 18.51 -0.79
N TRP A 145 -20.92 18.59 -0.17
CA TRP A 145 -20.39 19.84 0.33
C TRP A 145 -19.12 20.20 -0.44
N SER A 146 -19.27 21.16 -1.36
CA SER A 146 -18.17 21.66 -2.17
C SER A 146 -18.04 23.18 -2.07
N GLN A 147 -17.06 23.76 -2.73
CA GLN A 147 -16.89 25.21 -2.79
C GLN A 147 -18.09 25.91 -3.47
N LYS A 148 -18.67 25.27 -4.49
CA LYS A 148 -19.77 25.82 -5.29
C LYS A 148 -21.16 25.41 -4.80
N PHE A 149 -21.27 24.27 -4.14
CA PHE A 149 -22.54 23.69 -3.73
C PHE A 149 -22.47 23.19 -2.29
N ARG A 150 -23.45 23.52 -1.48
CA ARG A 150 -23.52 23.15 -0.05
C ARG A 150 -24.88 22.55 0.26
N ASP A 151 -24.97 21.22 0.20
CA ASP A 151 -26.13 20.50 0.68
C ASP A 151 -26.25 20.64 2.22
N PRO A 152 -27.42 21.07 2.76
CA PRO A 152 -27.58 21.22 4.20
C PRO A 152 -27.33 19.93 4.99
N GLU A 153 -27.69 18.78 4.44
CA GLU A 153 -27.49 17.48 5.08
C GLU A 153 -26.01 17.11 5.11
N ALA A 154 -25.27 17.29 4.01
CA ALA A 154 -23.83 17.09 3.99
C ALA A 154 -23.11 18.00 5.00
N VAL A 155 -23.48 19.29 5.06
CA VAL A 155 -22.88 20.22 6.01
C VAL A 155 -23.14 19.78 7.46
N ARG A 156 -24.36 19.35 7.79
CA ARG A 156 -24.71 18.84 9.12
C ARG A 156 -23.88 17.60 9.46
N PHE A 157 -23.84 16.63 8.56
CA PHE A 157 -23.11 15.38 8.73
C PHE A 157 -21.61 15.61 9.01
N PHE A 158 -20.93 16.40 8.15
CA PHE A 158 -19.50 16.65 8.32
C PHE A 158 -19.16 17.51 9.55
N LYS A 159 -20.04 18.43 9.95
CA LYS A 159 -19.87 19.17 11.21
C LYS A 159 -19.98 18.28 12.41
N GLN A 160 -21.00 17.41 12.48
CA GLN A 160 -21.15 16.42 13.57
C GLN A 160 -19.96 15.47 13.64
N LEU A 161 -19.47 15.00 12.50
CA LEU A 161 -18.29 14.13 12.44
C LEU A 161 -17.04 14.85 12.98
N ALA A 162 -16.84 16.12 12.63
CA ALA A 162 -15.73 16.94 13.12
C ALA A 162 -15.82 17.22 14.63
N GLU A 163 -17.01 17.51 15.13
CA GLU A 163 -17.26 17.70 16.58
C GLU A 163 -16.98 16.42 17.37
N TYR A 164 -17.43 15.27 16.86
CA TYR A 164 -17.16 13.99 17.50
C TYR A 164 -15.65 13.68 17.53
N ALA A 165 -14.95 13.87 16.43
CA ALA A 165 -13.50 13.69 16.35
C ALA A 165 -12.76 14.68 17.27
N GLY A 166 -13.16 15.95 17.28
CA GLY A 166 -12.59 16.98 18.13
C GLY A 166 -12.82 16.74 19.62
N SER A 167 -14.02 16.32 20.02
CA SER A 167 -14.36 15.99 21.40
C SER A 167 -13.58 14.78 21.93
N THR A 168 -13.32 13.80 21.07
CA THR A 168 -12.51 12.61 21.41
C THR A 168 -11.05 12.98 21.67
N ILE A 169 -10.47 13.87 20.86
CA ILE A 169 -9.08 14.33 21.03
C ILE A 169 -8.91 15.16 22.30
N LEU A 170 -9.86 16.02 22.63
CA LEU A 170 -9.80 16.86 23.83
C LEU A 170 -10.06 16.08 25.12
N ARG A 171 -10.81 14.98 25.07
CA ARG A 171 -11.09 14.13 26.24
C ARG A 171 -9.93 13.19 26.59
N SER A 172 -8.96 13.01 25.70
CA SER A 172 -7.76 12.19 25.92
C SER A 172 -6.56 13.00 26.47
N ARG A 173 -6.74 14.28 26.74
CA ARG A 173 -5.77 15.17 27.44
C ARG A 173 -6.25 15.48 28.83
#